data_8ced9ff00ddf09195e846fc1a977f0c8
#
_entry.id   8ced9ff00ddf09195e846fc1a977f0c8
#
_cell.length_a   1.000
_cell.length_b   1.000
_cell.length_c   1.000
_cell.angle_alpha   90.00
_cell.angle_beta   90.00
_cell.angle_gamma   90.00
#
_symmetry.space_group_name_H-M   'P 1'
#
loop_
_entity.id
_entity.type
_entity.pdbx_description
1 polymer ?
#
loop_
_entity_poly.entity_id
_entity_poly.type
_entity_poly.pdbx_seq_one_letter_code
_entity_poly.pdbx_strand_id
1 'polypeptide(L)'
;MFMKNKALHFLCDSRHFLKDLKKDYKKFLIFFFLGILLLLYQQRSSIINIILILFFSLLLPLLMLIDCNRCEKYKYIMEELFIKEDEIIIFHINKKERIEKHKIKFDEITDLEYKDPFFLSPYRPDTFFHKNIEKCRLLKIKIKSKKVISFGFFLEEEEARKIIKAIKESKINYEKVQEEIKEFQNK
;
A
#
# COMPACT_ATOMS: atom_id res chain seq x y z
N MET A 1 -13.75 18.50 -32.53
CA MET A 1 -12.37 18.00 -32.43
C MET A 1 -12.32 17.06 -31.22
N PHE A 2 -12.53 15.75 -31.47
CA PHE A 2 -12.54 14.75 -30.38
C PHE A 2 -11.10 14.55 -29.90
N MET A 3 -10.75 15.08 -28.73
CA MET A 3 -9.54 14.68 -28.05
C MET A 3 -9.63 13.18 -27.78
N LYS A 4 -8.74 12.40 -28.39
CA LYS A 4 -8.52 11.01 -28.02
C LYS A 4 -8.00 11.01 -26.57
N ASN A 5 -8.91 10.93 -25.60
CA ASN A 5 -8.54 10.78 -24.19
C ASN A 5 -7.81 9.45 -24.02
N LYS A 6 -6.49 9.52 -23.90
CA LYS A 6 -5.67 8.38 -23.52
C LYS A 6 -6.05 8.02 -22.07
N ALA A 7 -6.62 6.83 -21.88
CA ALA A 7 -6.81 6.30 -20.54
C ALA A 7 -5.46 6.35 -19.78
N LEU A 8 -5.47 6.97 -18.61
CA LEU A 8 -4.27 6.97 -17.74
C LEU A 8 -4.12 5.58 -17.13
N HIS A 9 -2.92 5.02 -17.23
CA HIS A 9 -2.61 3.68 -16.77
C HIS A 9 -1.50 3.72 -15.71
N PHE A 10 -1.74 3.03 -14.59
CA PHE A 10 -0.79 2.87 -13.49
C PHE A 10 -0.64 1.38 -13.18
N LEU A 11 0.61 0.95 -12.98
CA LEU A 11 0.97 -0.43 -12.70
C LEU A 11 1.70 -0.51 -11.36
N CYS A 12 1.27 -1.44 -10.49
CA CYS A 12 1.97 -1.77 -9.26
C CYS A 12 2.33 -3.27 -9.25
N ASP A 13 3.62 -3.59 -9.20
CA ASP A 13 4.13 -4.97 -9.16
C ASP A 13 4.85 -5.23 -7.83
N SER A 14 4.27 -6.07 -6.98
CA SER A 14 4.76 -6.39 -5.64
C SER A 14 5.57 -7.69 -5.55
N ARG A 15 5.77 -8.41 -6.67
CA ARG A 15 6.41 -9.75 -6.67
C ARG A 15 7.82 -9.75 -6.11
N HIS A 16 8.64 -8.80 -6.55
CA HIS A 16 10.04 -8.70 -6.10
C HIS A 16 10.12 -8.28 -4.64
N PHE A 17 9.32 -7.31 -4.24
CA PHE A 17 9.31 -6.79 -2.88
C PHE A 17 8.98 -7.86 -1.83
N LEU A 18 7.95 -8.67 -2.05
CA LEU A 18 7.57 -9.73 -1.11
C LEU A 18 8.67 -10.78 -0.90
N LYS A 19 9.45 -11.06 -1.94
CA LYS A 19 10.59 -11.98 -1.87
C LYS A 19 11.75 -11.38 -1.06
N ASP A 20 12.06 -10.12 -1.32
CA ASP A 20 13.16 -9.42 -0.67
C ASP A 20 12.84 -9.13 0.80
N LEU A 21 11.61 -8.76 1.13
CA LEU A 21 11.14 -8.55 2.50
C LEU A 21 11.42 -9.78 3.39
N LYS A 22 11.12 -11.00 2.92
CA LYS A 22 11.38 -12.24 3.66
C LYS A 22 12.85 -12.48 3.89
N LYS A 23 13.68 -12.18 2.88
CA LYS A 23 15.14 -12.35 2.97
C LYS A 23 15.74 -11.37 3.99
N ASP A 24 15.30 -10.12 3.95
CA ASP A 24 15.81 -9.08 4.83
C ASP A 24 15.32 -9.27 6.28
N TYR A 25 14.09 -9.73 6.47
CA TYR A 25 13.60 -10.12 7.79
C TYR A 25 14.44 -11.22 8.44
N LYS A 26 14.84 -12.26 7.69
CA LYS A 26 15.72 -13.31 8.21
C LYS A 26 17.09 -12.76 8.62
N LYS A 27 17.69 -11.89 7.79
CA LYS A 27 18.97 -11.25 8.14
C LYS A 27 18.84 -10.40 9.40
N PHE A 28 17.77 -9.58 9.46
CA PHE A 28 17.51 -8.74 10.63
C PHE A 28 17.42 -9.58 11.90
N LEU A 29 16.68 -10.68 11.91
CA LEU A 29 16.59 -11.58 13.07
C LEU A 29 17.97 -12.08 13.54
N ILE A 30 18.83 -12.49 12.61
CA ILE A 30 20.19 -12.97 12.95
C ILE A 30 20.98 -11.86 13.62
N PHE A 31 21.06 -10.66 13.04
CA PHE A 31 21.80 -9.55 13.62
C PHE A 31 21.21 -9.08 14.95
N PHE A 32 19.89 -9.09 15.07
CA PHE A 32 19.18 -8.70 16.27
C PHE A 32 19.48 -9.67 17.44
N PHE A 33 19.42 -10.97 17.21
CA PHE A 33 19.78 -11.96 18.24
C PHE A 33 21.27 -11.92 18.63
N LEU A 34 22.17 -11.69 17.67
CA LEU A 34 23.58 -11.48 17.96
C LEU A 34 23.79 -10.24 18.84
N GLY A 35 23.10 -9.15 18.53
CA GLY A 35 23.13 -7.92 19.35
C GLY A 35 22.65 -8.15 20.78
N ILE A 36 21.56 -8.91 20.96
CA ILE A 36 21.05 -9.27 22.29
C ILE A 36 22.06 -10.12 23.07
N LEU A 37 22.67 -11.11 22.45
CA LEU A 37 23.70 -11.94 23.10
C LEU A 37 24.87 -11.08 23.58
N LEU A 38 25.32 -10.13 22.78
CA LEU A 38 26.36 -9.18 23.17
C LEU A 38 25.92 -8.29 24.35
N LEU A 39 24.70 -7.78 24.34
CA LEU A 39 24.16 -6.97 25.44
C LEU A 39 24.02 -7.78 26.73
N LEU A 40 23.55 -9.01 26.67
CA LEU A 40 23.46 -9.89 27.82
C LEU A 40 24.85 -10.24 28.38
N TYR A 41 25.86 -10.40 27.51
CA TYR A 41 27.23 -10.64 27.93
C TYR A 41 27.82 -9.44 28.66
N GLN A 42 27.53 -8.21 28.24
CA GLN A 42 28.02 -6.97 28.87
C GLN A 42 27.31 -6.65 30.19
N GLN A 43 26.02 -7.00 30.32
CA GLN A 43 25.15 -6.60 31.44
C GLN A 43 25.06 -7.66 32.54
N ARG A 44 26.20 -8.22 32.99
CA ARG A 44 26.26 -9.31 33.98
C ARG A 44 25.65 -9.01 35.37
N SER A 45 25.28 -7.76 35.68
CA SER A 45 25.06 -7.37 37.08
C SER A 45 23.63 -6.87 37.42
N SER A 46 22.73 -6.67 36.48
CA SER A 46 21.36 -6.16 36.78
C SER A 46 20.27 -7.03 36.21
N ILE A 47 19.52 -7.70 37.09
CA ILE A 47 18.36 -8.56 36.74
C ILE A 47 17.30 -7.74 35.98
N ILE A 48 17.07 -6.47 36.38
CA ILE A 48 16.09 -5.60 35.76
C ILE A 48 16.47 -5.33 34.29
N ASN A 49 17.72 -5.03 34.01
CA ASN A 49 18.20 -4.80 32.66
C ASN A 49 18.07 -6.05 31.78
N ILE A 50 18.35 -7.22 32.35
CA ILE A 50 18.19 -8.50 31.65
C ILE A 50 16.71 -8.73 31.27
N ILE A 51 15.77 -8.48 32.19
CA ILE A 51 14.33 -8.61 31.93
C ILE A 51 13.89 -7.64 30.84
N LEU A 52 14.31 -6.36 30.89
CA LEU A 52 13.98 -5.37 29.85
C LEU A 52 14.56 -5.76 28.49
N ILE A 53 15.80 -6.21 28.42
CA ILE A 53 16.42 -6.68 27.18
C ILE A 53 15.62 -7.86 26.59
N LEU A 54 15.26 -8.84 27.41
CA LEU A 54 14.47 -10.00 26.98
C LEU A 54 13.07 -9.59 26.51
N PHE A 55 12.43 -8.67 27.21
CA PHE A 55 11.11 -8.17 26.82
C PHE A 55 11.14 -7.49 25.45
N PHE A 56 12.05 -6.53 25.25
CA PHE A 56 12.21 -5.84 23.96
C PHE A 56 12.69 -6.79 22.86
N SER A 57 13.50 -7.80 23.21
CA SER A 57 13.99 -8.81 22.27
C SER A 57 12.89 -9.72 21.72
N LEU A 58 11.82 -9.90 22.48
CA LEU A 58 10.64 -10.67 22.01
C LEU A 58 9.63 -9.79 21.31
N LEU A 59 9.40 -8.57 21.83
CA LEU A 59 8.39 -7.67 21.32
C LEU A 59 8.67 -7.21 19.87
N LEU A 60 9.89 -6.78 19.57
CA LEU A 60 10.23 -6.25 18.27
C LEU A 60 10.12 -7.29 17.14
N PRO A 61 10.70 -8.51 17.25
CA PRO A 61 10.50 -9.57 16.27
C PRO A 61 9.03 -9.97 16.10
N LEU A 62 8.24 -9.96 17.19
CA LEU A 62 6.82 -10.28 17.14
C LEU A 62 6.05 -9.24 16.30
N LEU A 63 6.29 -7.95 16.52
CA LEU A 63 5.66 -6.88 15.74
C LEU A 63 6.05 -6.96 14.26
N MET A 64 7.32 -7.25 13.96
CA MET A 64 7.77 -7.46 12.59
C MET A 64 7.15 -8.71 11.95
N LEU A 65 6.96 -9.78 12.72
CA LEU A 65 6.27 -10.98 12.25
C LEU A 65 4.81 -10.67 11.88
N ILE A 66 4.14 -9.83 12.67
CA ILE A 66 2.77 -9.37 12.39
C ILE A 66 2.74 -8.62 11.05
N ASP A 67 3.68 -7.71 10.80
CA ASP A 67 3.75 -6.95 9.54
C ASP A 67 4.09 -7.86 8.35
N CYS A 68 5.03 -8.80 8.50
CA CYS A 68 5.31 -9.80 7.47
C CYS A 68 4.08 -10.66 7.15
N ASN A 69 3.33 -11.10 8.16
CA ASN A 69 2.10 -11.87 7.97
C ASN A 69 1.00 -11.04 7.27
N ARG A 70 0.94 -9.72 7.53
CA ARG A 70 0.03 -8.82 6.80
C ARG A 70 0.42 -8.74 5.33
N CYS A 71 1.72 -8.58 5.02
CA CYS A 71 2.21 -8.59 3.65
C CYS A 71 1.92 -9.92 2.94
N GLU A 72 2.10 -11.05 3.64
CA GLU A 72 1.79 -12.37 3.07
C GLU A 72 0.29 -12.59 2.80
N LYS A 73 -0.56 -12.02 3.64
CA LYS A 73 -2.02 -12.06 3.46
C LYS A 73 -2.48 -11.16 2.33
N TYR A 74 -1.66 -10.20 1.89
CA TYR A 74 -2.00 -9.41 0.74
C TYR A 74 -2.08 -10.33 -0.49
N LYS A 75 -3.28 -10.37 -1.03
CA LYS A 75 -3.71 -11.37 -1.99
C LYS A 75 -3.10 -11.16 -3.38
N TYR A 76 -2.78 -9.91 -3.69
CA TYR A 76 -2.44 -9.49 -5.04
C TYR A 76 -0.93 -9.32 -5.21
N ILE A 77 -0.44 -9.76 -6.36
CA ILE A 77 0.98 -9.66 -6.74
C ILE A 77 1.23 -8.60 -7.80
N MET A 78 0.18 -8.26 -8.54
CA MET A 78 0.22 -7.24 -9.58
C MET A 78 -1.13 -6.56 -9.64
N GLU A 79 -1.13 -5.25 -9.81
CA GLU A 79 -2.33 -4.44 -9.83
C GLU A 79 -2.21 -3.40 -10.94
N GLU A 80 -3.27 -3.22 -11.71
CA GLU A 80 -3.36 -2.23 -12.77
C GLU A 80 -4.56 -1.33 -12.53
N LEU A 81 -4.38 -0.03 -12.68
CA LEU A 81 -5.43 0.96 -12.56
C LEU A 81 -5.52 1.77 -13.84
N PHE A 82 -6.71 1.81 -14.40
CA PHE A 82 -7.05 2.60 -15.58
C PHE A 82 -8.08 3.65 -15.21
N ILE A 83 -7.79 4.92 -15.50
CA ILE A 83 -8.72 6.02 -15.36
C ILE A 83 -9.27 6.33 -16.74
N LYS A 84 -10.58 6.17 -16.92
CA LYS A 84 -11.33 6.49 -18.12
C LYS A 84 -12.16 7.76 -17.93
N GLU A 85 -12.99 8.09 -18.90
CA GLU A 85 -13.83 9.30 -18.88
C GLU A 85 -14.92 9.26 -17.82
N ASP A 86 -15.48 8.08 -17.53
CA ASP A 86 -16.64 7.89 -16.66
C ASP A 86 -16.42 6.92 -15.50
N GLU A 87 -15.34 6.13 -15.57
CA GLU A 87 -15.07 5.06 -14.59
C GLU A 87 -13.57 4.88 -14.32
N ILE A 88 -13.29 4.27 -13.17
CA ILE A 88 -12.00 3.68 -12.86
C ILE A 88 -12.12 2.17 -12.99
N ILE A 89 -11.15 1.55 -13.65
CA ILE A 89 -11.05 0.10 -13.74
C ILE A 89 -9.79 -0.34 -13.00
N ILE A 90 -9.93 -1.25 -12.05
CA ILE A 90 -8.82 -1.85 -11.33
C ILE A 90 -8.79 -3.33 -11.62
N PHE A 91 -7.65 -3.83 -12.06
CA PHE A 91 -7.36 -5.25 -12.19
C PHE A 91 -6.42 -5.66 -11.08
N HIS A 92 -6.80 -6.69 -10.34
CA HIS A 92 -5.96 -7.32 -9.34
C HIS A 92 -5.60 -8.73 -9.80
N ILE A 93 -4.31 -9.03 -9.87
CA ILE A 93 -3.81 -10.36 -10.20
C ILE A 93 -3.30 -11.00 -8.91
N ASN A 94 -3.91 -12.11 -8.51
CA ASN A 94 -3.54 -12.80 -7.29
C ASN A 94 -2.38 -13.80 -7.50
N LYS A 95 -1.87 -14.39 -6.40
CA LYS A 95 -0.80 -15.39 -6.42
C LYS A 95 -1.12 -16.66 -7.22
N LYS A 96 -2.39 -16.89 -7.58
CA LYS A 96 -2.84 -18.00 -8.40
C LYS A 96 -3.16 -17.54 -9.84
N GLU A 97 -2.66 -16.39 -10.24
CA GLU A 97 -2.87 -15.76 -11.56
C GLU A 97 -4.34 -15.51 -11.92
N ARG A 98 -5.22 -15.50 -10.92
CA ARG A 98 -6.62 -15.14 -11.15
C ARG A 98 -6.76 -13.63 -11.18
N ILE A 99 -7.49 -13.13 -12.16
CA ILE A 99 -7.75 -11.71 -12.35
C ILE A 99 -9.10 -11.36 -11.71
N GLU A 100 -9.05 -10.40 -10.79
CA GLU A 100 -10.25 -9.76 -10.25
C GLU A 100 -10.37 -8.36 -10.87
N LYS A 101 -11.51 -8.04 -11.45
CA LYS A 101 -11.79 -6.76 -12.09
C LYS A 101 -12.80 -5.98 -11.28
N HIS A 102 -12.46 -4.76 -10.93
CA HIS A 102 -13.37 -3.81 -10.30
C HIS A 102 -13.61 -2.62 -11.24
N LYS A 103 -14.87 -2.30 -11.48
CA LYS A 103 -15.28 -1.07 -12.17
C LYS A 103 -15.95 -0.17 -11.16
N ILE A 104 -15.55 1.08 -11.13
CA ILE A 104 -16.01 2.09 -10.16
C ILE A 104 -16.34 3.35 -10.95
N LYS A 105 -17.60 3.74 -10.96
CA LYS A 105 -18.03 5.01 -11.56
C LYS A 105 -17.61 6.18 -10.67
N PHE A 106 -17.34 7.33 -11.26
CA PHE A 106 -16.91 8.50 -10.49
C PHE A 106 -17.97 9.00 -9.50
N ASP A 107 -19.25 8.87 -9.82
CA ASP A 107 -20.35 9.22 -8.92
C ASP A 107 -20.48 8.31 -7.70
N GLU A 108 -19.91 7.10 -7.76
CA GLU A 108 -19.86 6.15 -6.64
C GLU A 108 -18.73 6.46 -5.64
N ILE A 109 -17.68 7.19 -6.06
CA ILE A 109 -16.51 7.46 -5.23
C ILE A 109 -16.86 8.51 -4.17
N THR A 110 -16.78 8.11 -2.89
CA THR A 110 -17.03 8.99 -1.74
C THR A 110 -15.75 9.58 -1.17
N ASP A 111 -14.66 8.80 -1.17
CA ASP A 111 -13.41 9.24 -0.55
C ASP A 111 -12.20 8.49 -1.14
N LEU A 112 -11.04 9.17 -1.12
CA LEU A 112 -9.74 8.62 -1.52
C LEU A 112 -8.76 8.79 -0.36
N GLU A 113 -8.35 7.68 0.23
CA GLU A 113 -7.46 7.67 1.39
C GLU A 113 -6.15 6.95 1.01
N TYR A 114 -5.04 7.61 1.28
CA TYR A 114 -3.72 7.02 1.14
C TYR A 114 -3.17 6.68 2.53
N LYS A 115 -3.07 5.40 2.84
CA LYS A 115 -2.79 4.92 4.20
C LYS A 115 -1.66 3.91 4.22
N ASP A 116 -0.83 4.02 5.24
CA ASP A 116 0.21 3.03 5.52
C ASP A 116 -0.42 1.70 5.94
N PRO A 117 -0.10 0.59 5.27
CA PRO A 117 -0.60 -0.73 5.65
C PRO A 117 0.12 -1.32 6.87
N PHE A 118 1.26 -0.76 7.27
CA PHE A 118 2.10 -1.32 8.33
C PHE A 118 1.81 -0.73 9.71
N PHE A 119 1.95 -1.57 10.73
CA PHE A 119 1.78 -1.16 12.13
C PHE A 119 2.99 -0.38 12.65
N LEU A 120 4.20 -0.80 12.26
CA LEU A 120 5.48 -0.21 12.65
C LEU A 120 6.06 0.69 11.55
N SER A 121 5.23 1.54 10.96
CA SER A 121 5.65 2.44 9.88
C SER A 121 6.97 3.18 10.08
N PRO A 122 7.28 3.72 11.29
CA PRO A 122 8.56 4.40 11.54
C PRO A 122 9.75 3.45 11.72
N TYR A 123 9.52 2.16 11.99
CA TYR A 123 10.56 1.17 12.32
C TYR A 123 10.66 0.07 11.26
N ARG A 124 10.50 0.41 10.00
CA ARG A 124 10.64 -0.56 8.91
C ARG A 124 12.05 -1.12 8.85
N PRO A 125 12.22 -2.45 8.70
CA PRO A 125 13.55 -3.03 8.50
C PRO A 125 14.22 -2.52 7.23
N ASP A 126 13.45 -2.07 6.25
CA ASP A 126 13.90 -1.46 5.01
C ASP A 126 14.59 -0.11 5.22
N THR A 127 14.24 0.68 6.23
CA THR A 127 14.98 1.92 6.55
C THR A 127 16.42 1.65 6.98
N PHE A 128 16.71 0.46 7.48
CA PHE A 128 18.07 0.02 7.81
C PHE A 128 18.85 -0.52 6.61
N PHE A 129 18.18 -1.16 5.64
CA PHE A 129 18.82 -1.93 4.57
C PHE A 129 18.54 -1.41 3.15
N HIS A 130 17.45 -0.65 2.94
CA HIS A 130 17.08 -0.11 1.64
C HIS A 130 16.73 1.37 1.74
N LYS A 131 17.62 2.23 1.26
CA LYS A 131 17.45 3.69 1.23
C LYS A 131 16.24 4.18 0.43
N ASN A 132 15.61 3.34 -0.38
CA ASN A 132 14.61 3.76 -1.38
C ASN A 132 13.16 3.33 -1.09
N ILE A 133 12.88 2.62 0.01
CA ILE A 133 11.50 2.21 0.32
C ILE A 133 10.91 3.13 1.40
N GLU A 134 10.96 4.41 1.11
CA GLU A 134 10.48 5.43 2.05
C GLU A 134 8.97 5.49 2.18
N LYS A 135 8.15 4.65 2.30
CA LYS A 135 6.70 4.79 2.54
C LYS A 135 5.81 4.08 1.52
N CYS A 136 5.93 2.77 1.48
CA CYS A 136 4.94 1.99 0.77
C CYS A 136 3.58 2.10 1.46
N ARG A 137 2.63 2.72 0.83
CA ARG A 137 1.28 2.91 1.34
C ARG A 137 0.27 2.37 0.34
N LEU A 138 -0.93 2.22 0.80
CA LEU A 138 -2.04 1.66 0.04
C LEU A 138 -3.05 2.77 -0.28
N LEU A 139 -3.39 2.94 -1.54
CA LEU A 139 -4.51 3.78 -1.95
C LEU A 139 -5.82 3.04 -1.69
N LYS A 140 -6.72 3.62 -0.91
CA LYS A 140 -8.07 3.12 -0.65
C LYS A 140 -9.09 4.00 -1.33
N ILE A 141 -9.93 3.40 -2.14
CA ILE A 141 -11.06 4.03 -2.82
C ILE A 141 -12.32 3.59 -2.08
N LYS A 142 -12.96 4.52 -1.37
CA LYS A 142 -14.23 4.28 -0.69
C LYS A 142 -15.37 4.58 -1.66
N ILE A 143 -16.35 3.69 -1.71
CA ILE A 143 -17.52 3.85 -2.57
C ILE A 143 -18.81 3.90 -1.76
N LYS A 144 -19.88 4.46 -2.35
CA LYS A 144 -21.22 4.66 -1.70
C LYS A 144 -21.79 3.40 -1.07
N SER A 145 -21.49 2.22 -1.62
CA SER A 145 -21.90 0.92 -1.06
C SER A 145 -21.16 0.52 0.22
N LYS A 146 -20.39 1.44 0.83
CA LYS A 146 -19.49 1.19 1.98
C LYS A 146 -18.36 0.19 1.70
N LYS A 147 -18.22 -0.28 0.48
CA LYS A 147 -17.11 -1.12 0.06
C LYS A 147 -15.85 -0.26 -0.10
N VAL A 148 -14.70 -0.83 0.29
CA VAL A 148 -13.38 -0.22 0.09
C VAL A 148 -12.61 -1.08 -0.88
N ILE A 149 -12.14 -0.47 -1.96
CA ILE A 149 -11.27 -1.11 -2.94
C ILE A 149 -9.87 -0.52 -2.75
N SER A 150 -8.89 -1.39 -2.60
CA SER A 150 -7.50 -0.99 -2.37
C SER A 150 -6.70 -1.14 -3.65
N PHE A 151 -5.70 -0.27 -3.85
CA PHE A 151 -4.78 -0.34 -4.99
C PHE A 151 -3.36 -0.01 -4.53
N GLY A 152 -2.39 -0.74 -5.06
CA GLY A 152 -0.98 -0.42 -4.96
C GLY A 152 -0.41 -0.65 -3.58
N PHE A 153 -0.31 -1.91 -3.12
CA PHE A 153 0.15 -2.26 -1.78
C PHE A 153 1.54 -1.68 -1.43
N PHE A 154 2.39 -1.45 -2.43
CA PHE A 154 3.71 -0.84 -2.28
C PHE A 154 3.83 0.46 -3.09
N LEU A 155 2.75 1.19 -3.21
CA LEU A 155 2.71 2.42 -3.96
C LEU A 155 3.54 3.50 -3.26
N GLU A 156 4.45 4.14 -3.98
CA GLU A 156 5.21 5.28 -3.50
C GLU A 156 4.30 6.50 -3.27
N GLU A 157 4.66 7.37 -2.32
CA GLU A 157 3.83 8.54 -2.00
C GLU A 157 3.64 9.46 -3.19
N GLU A 158 4.68 9.66 -3.98
CA GLU A 158 4.62 10.52 -5.16
C GLU A 158 3.69 9.95 -6.23
N GLU A 159 3.76 8.64 -6.48
CA GLU A 159 2.86 7.96 -7.42
C GLU A 159 1.42 7.97 -6.92
N ALA A 160 1.20 7.71 -5.62
CA ALA A 160 -0.13 7.78 -5.03
C ALA A 160 -0.73 9.18 -5.17
N ARG A 161 0.05 10.24 -4.95
CA ARG A 161 -0.39 11.64 -5.15
C ARG A 161 -0.75 11.90 -6.60
N LYS A 162 0.04 11.40 -7.56
CA LYS A 162 -0.28 11.51 -9.01
C LYS A 162 -1.60 10.82 -9.35
N ILE A 163 -1.81 9.60 -8.84
CA ILE A 163 -3.04 8.84 -9.05
C ILE A 163 -4.25 9.57 -8.44
N ILE A 164 -4.15 10.01 -7.16
CA ILE A 164 -5.23 10.74 -6.48
C ILE A 164 -5.58 12.01 -7.25
N LYS A 165 -4.59 12.76 -7.70
CA LYS A 165 -4.78 13.97 -8.50
C LYS A 165 -5.50 13.65 -9.80
N ALA A 166 -5.04 12.64 -10.53
CA ALA A 166 -5.65 12.22 -11.79
C ALA A 166 -7.11 11.78 -11.61
N ILE A 167 -7.42 11.01 -10.55
CA ILE A 167 -8.80 10.59 -10.24
C ILE A 167 -9.69 11.81 -9.95
N LYS A 168 -9.20 12.75 -9.14
CA LYS A 168 -9.96 13.97 -8.79
C LYS A 168 -10.23 14.84 -10.02
N GLU A 169 -9.23 15.06 -10.86
CA GLU A 169 -9.37 15.85 -12.10
C GLU A 169 -10.36 15.18 -13.08
N SER A 170 -10.26 13.86 -13.25
CA SER A 170 -11.20 13.12 -14.11
C SER A 170 -12.63 13.14 -13.56
N LYS A 171 -12.80 13.07 -12.23
CA LYS A 171 -14.11 13.18 -11.59
C LYS A 171 -14.74 14.57 -11.83
N ILE A 172 -13.97 15.64 -11.65
CA ILE A 172 -14.44 17.03 -11.91
C ILE A 172 -14.86 17.20 -13.38
N ASN A 173 -14.08 16.68 -14.30
CA ASN A 173 -14.42 16.74 -15.73
C ASN A 173 -15.68 15.94 -16.04
N TYR A 174 -15.85 14.75 -15.46
CA TYR A 174 -17.06 13.97 -15.59
C TYR A 174 -18.30 14.71 -15.07
N GLU A 175 -18.22 15.33 -13.89
CA GLU A 175 -19.32 16.09 -13.29
C GLU A 175 -19.75 17.27 -14.18
N LYS A 176 -18.79 18.02 -14.74
CA LYS A 176 -19.08 19.12 -15.70
C LYS A 176 -19.81 18.63 -16.94
N VAL A 177 -19.34 17.53 -17.54
CA VAL A 177 -19.99 16.94 -18.72
C VAL A 177 -21.42 16.50 -18.40
N GLN A 178 -21.64 15.92 -17.21
CA GLN A 178 -22.99 15.53 -16.79
C GLN A 178 -23.93 16.74 -16.57
N GLU A 179 -23.41 17.84 -16.05
CA GLU A 179 -24.18 19.09 -15.91
C GLU A 179 -24.57 19.68 -17.28
N GLU A 180 -23.62 19.76 -18.21
CA GLU A 180 -23.90 20.23 -19.58
C GLU A 180 -24.98 19.37 -20.28
N ILE A 181 -24.91 18.02 -20.15
CA ILE A 181 -25.92 17.12 -20.72
C ILE A 181 -27.31 17.43 -20.13
N LYS A 182 -27.40 17.61 -18.80
CA LYS A 182 -28.68 17.91 -18.14
C LYS A 182 -29.27 19.26 -18.61
N GLU A 183 -28.42 20.30 -18.79
CA GLU A 183 -28.86 21.59 -19.30
C GLU A 183 -29.41 21.48 -20.74
N PHE A 184 -28.80 20.64 -21.57
CA PHE A 184 -29.28 20.35 -22.92
C PHE A 184 -30.62 19.60 -22.96
N GLN A 185 -30.86 18.71 -22.00
CA GLN A 185 -32.10 17.94 -21.91
C GLN A 185 -33.29 18.74 -21.37
N ASN A 186 -33.03 19.84 -20.67
CA ASN A 186 -34.03 20.70 -20.05
C ASN A 186 -34.43 21.90 -20.94
N LYS A 187 -33.81 22.05 -22.11
CA LYS A 187 -34.14 23.06 -23.14
C LYS A 187 -34.98 22.44 -24.25
#